data_7452a4ee2935a18bad120ceaa8dfd1a6
#
_entry.id   7452a4ee2935a18bad120ceaa8dfd1a6
#
_cell.length_a   1.000
_cell.length_b   1.000
_cell.length_c   1.000
_cell.angle_alpha   90.00
_cell.angle_beta   90.00
_cell.angle_gamma   90.00
#
_symmetry.space_group_name_H-M   'P 1'
#
loop_
_entity.id
_entity.type
_entity.pdbx_description
1 polymer ?
#
loop_
_entity_poly.entity_id
_entity_poly.type
_entity_poly.pdbx_seq_one_letter_code
_entity_poly.pdbx_strand_id
1 'polypeptide(L)'
;MKQYPVNLKIDYPENSNKLTAMFRLVLIIPIIIILSFISSYAEALSLAVVLMILFREKYPKWWFDWNLALTKFWLRIAAYGLLMRDEYPSTETDQAVQVEIPYPDVKKDLNRWMPLIKWFLAIPHYIVLVLMFIAVVFCTIFAWFTILFTGRYPKGIFDFVEGFLRWSLRVNAYAFLLTTDEYPPFKLS
;
A
#
# COMPACT_ATOMS: atom_id res chain seq x y z
N MET A 1 -23.45 -0.33 -6.67
CA MET A 1 -22.48 -1.21 -5.98
C MET A 1 -21.87 -0.40 -4.85
N LYS A 2 -21.81 -0.97 -3.63
CA LYS A 2 -21.14 -0.30 -2.49
C LYS A 2 -19.64 -0.20 -2.81
N GLN A 3 -19.08 1.00 -2.73
CA GLN A 3 -17.65 1.20 -2.95
C GLN A 3 -16.89 0.61 -1.76
N TYR A 4 -15.79 -0.12 -2.01
CA TYR A 4 -14.95 -0.65 -0.95
C TYR A 4 -14.36 0.49 -0.12
N PRO A 5 -14.34 0.39 1.23
CA PRO A 5 -14.01 1.53 2.09
C PRO A 5 -12.57 2.03 1.97
N VAL A 6 -11.67 1.19 1.45
CA VAL A 6 -10.24 1.53 1.30
C VAL A 6 -9.92 1.86 -0.14
N ASN A 7 -9.30 3.01 -0.37
CA ASN A 7 -8.96 3.51 -1.70
C ASN A 7 -7.53 4.05 -1.79
N LEU A 8 -6.95 3.89 -2.97
CA LEU A 8 -5.65 4.45 -3.35
C LEU A 8 -5.81 5.16 -4.69
N LYS A 9 -5.27 6.37 -4.77
CA LYS A 9 -5.14 7.11 -6.02
C LYS A 9 -3.73 7.67 -6.11
N ILE A 10 -3.10 7.50 -7.28
CA ILE A 10 -1.79 8.05 -7.60
C ILE A 10 -1.95 8.95 -8.82
N ASP A 11 -1.60 10.23 -8.70
CA ASP A 11 -1.71 11.15 -9.82
C ASP A 11 -0.68 10.80 -10.89
N TYR A 12 -1.14 10.65 -12.14
CA TYR A 12 -0.28 10.32 -13.27
C TYR A 12 0.67 11.48 -13.62
N PRO A 13 1.99 11.26 -13.72
CA PRO A 13 2.94 12.29 -14.12
C PRO A 13 2.89 12.49 -15.64
N GLU A 14 2.79 13.73 -16.11
CA GLU A 14 2.89 14.03 -17.54
C GLU A 14 4.29 13.75 -18.10
N ASN A 15 5.31 14.03 -17.29
CA ASN A 15 6.71 13.80 -17.61
C ASN A 15 7.43 13.22 -16.39
N SER A 16 8.38 12.31 -16.64
CA SER A 16 9.25 11.71 -15.63
C SER A 16 10.69 12.16 -15.84
N ASN A 17 11.39 12.39 -14.74
CA ASN A 17 12.79 12.84 -14.78
C ASN A 17 13.72 11.64 -15.09
N LYS A 18 14.41 11.70 -16.23
CA LYS A 18 15.32 10.64 -16.71
C LYS A 18 16.49 10.38 -15.76
N LEU A 19 17.06 11.43 -15.18
CA LEU A 19 18.19 11.29 -14.24
C LEU A 19 17.77 10.58 -12.96
N THR A 20 16.66 11.01 -12.36
CA THR A 20 16.15 10.36 -11.15
C THR A 20 15.74 8.91 -11.45
N ALA A 21 15.14 8.61 -12.61
CA ALA A 21 14.81 7.26 -13.02
C ALA A 21 16.06 6.39 -13.19
N MET A 22 17.15 6.94 -13.76
CA MET A 22 18.42 6.22 -13.94
C MET A 22 19.05 5.81 -12.60
N PHE A 23 19.07 6.73 -11.62
CA PHE A 23 19.70 6.48 -10.32
C PHE A 23 18.71 6.02 -9.24
N ARG A 24 17.46 5.69 -9.60
CA ARG A 24 16.38 5.33 -8.68
C ARG A 24 16.75 4.26 -7.67
N LEU A 25 17.41 3.20 -8.13
CA LEU A 25 17.82 2.08 -7.28
C LEU A 25 18.82 2.50 -6.18
N VAL A 26 19.66 3.49 -6.46
CA VAL A 26 20.60 4.04 -5.46
C VAL A 26 19.88 5.01 -4.52
N LEU A 27 19.03 5.89 -5.09
CA LEU A 27 18.31 6.90 -4.33
C LEU A 27 17.28 6.32 -3.35
N ILE A 28 16.76 5.11 -3.62
CA ILE A 28 15.78 4.46 -2.75
C ILE A 28 16.42 3.78 -1.53
N ILE A 29 17.72 3.45 -1.57
CA ILE A 29 18.39 2.68 -0.50
C ILE A 29 18.24 3.34 0.88
N PRO A 30 18.52 4.64 1.08
CA PRO A 30 18.44 5.25 2.40
C PRO A 30 17.04 5.14 3.01
N ILE A 31 16.00 5.34 2.20
CA ILE A 31 14.63 5.33 2.70
C ILE A 31 14.10 3.92 2.98
N ILE A 32 14.58 2.89 2.24
CA ILE A 32 14.30 1.49 2.56
C ILE A 32 14.92 1.10 3.89
N ILE A 33 16.13 1.56 4.19
CA ILE A 33 16.78 1.32 5.50
C ILE A 33 15.92 1.92 6.61
N ILE A 34 15.50 3.17 6.49
CA ILE A 34 14.63 3.83 7.47
C ILE A 34 13.31 3.07 7.63
N LEU A 35 12.66 2.70 6.51
CA LEU A 35 11.42 1.94 6.51
C LEU A 35 11.59 0.59 7.23
N SER A 36 12.69 -0.13 7.00
CA SER A 36 12.96 -1.42 7.63
C SER A 36 13.01 -1.33 9.15
N PHE A 37 13.68 -0.29 9.69
CA PHE A 37 13.70 -0.06 11.13
C PHE A 37 12.30 0.22 11.70
N ILE A 38 11.53 1.07 11.04
CA ILE A 38 10.20 1.46 11.52
C ILE A 38 9.22 0.28 11.43
N SER A 39 9.26 -0.48 10.33
CA SER A 39 8.33 -1.59 10.07
C SER A 39 8.52 -2.76 11.05
N SER A 40 9.75 -3.05 11.47
CA SER A 40 10.03 -4.14 12.41
C SER A 40 9.28 -3.99 13.75
N TYR A 41 9.08 -2.77 14.21
CA TYR A 41 8.28 -2.51 15.42
C TYR A 41 6.78 -2.56 15.15
N ALA A 42 6.34 -2.16 13.96
CA ALA A 42 4.92 -2.17 13.59
C ALA A 42 4.33 -3.58 13.53
N GLU A 43 5.08 -4.55 13.01
CA GLU A 43 4.65 -5.94 12.93
C GLU A 43 4.43 -6.56 14.33
N ALA A 44 5.33 -6.30 15.26
CA ALA A 44 5.20 -6.78 16.64
C ALA A 44 3.94 -6.24 17.34
N LEU A 45 3.55 -5.00 17.02
CA LEU A 45 2.41 -4.34 17.63
C LEU A 45 1.07 -4.70 16.96
N SER A 46 1.05 -5.28 15.76
CA SER A 46 -0.18 -5.75 15.12
C SER A 46 -0.89 -6.82 15.95
N LEU A 47 -0.12 -7.70 16.62
CA LEU A 47 -0.67 -8.68 17.56
C LEU A 47 -1.42 -8.01 18.72
N ALA A 48 -0.91 -6.90 19.23
CA ALA A 48 -1.58 -6.15 20.29
C ALA A 48 -2.95 -5.62 19.84
N VAL A 49 -3.09 -5.18 18.58
CA VAL A 49 -4.37 -4.74 18.01
C VAL A 49 -5.36 -5.92 17.95
N VAL A 50 -4.92 -7.09 17.51
CA VAL A 50 -5.75 -8.31 17.53
C VAL A 50 -6.29 -8.58 18.93
N LEU A 51 -5.43 -8.58 19.95
CA LEU A 51 -5.84 -8.81 21.34
C LEU A 51 -6.79 -7.71 21.85
N MET A 52 -6.58 -6.46 21.48
CA MET A 52 -7.46 -5.36 21.88
C MET A 52 -8.85 -5.45 21.24
N ILE A 53 -8.94 -5.83 19.98
CA ILE A 53 -10.23 -6.07 19.31
C ILE A 53 -10.93 -7.27 19.94
N LEU A 54 -10.19 -8.38 20.16
CA LEU A 54 -10.72 -9.63 20.69
C LEU A 54 -11.29 -9.50 22.10
N PHE A 55 -10.54 -8.86 23.02
CA PHE A 55 -10.90 -8.80 24.44
C PHE A 55 -11.61 -7.52 24.85
N ARG A 56 -11.31 -6.38 24.22
CA ARG A 56 -11.80 -5.07 24.63
C ARG A 56 -12.73 -4.39 23.63
N GLU A 57 -12.91 -4.96 22.43
CA GLU A 57 -13.70 -4.36 21.33
C GLU A 57 -13.31 -2.89 21.09
N LYS A 58 -11.99 -2.62 21.08
CA LYS A 58 -11.44 -1.28 20.89
C LYS A 58 -10.26 -1.32 19.94
N TYR A 59 -10.19 -0.31 19.06
CA TYR A 59 -9.02 -0.02 18.23
C TYR A 59 -8.50 1.35 18.67
N PRO A 60 -7.33 1.48 19.30
CA PRO A 60 -6.84 2.77 19.77
C PRO A 60 -6.62 3.73 18.61
N LYS A 61 -7.19 4.94 18.69
CA LYS A 61 -7.13 5.95 17.62
C LYS A 61 -5.69 6.32 17.26
N TRP A 62 -4.84 6.58 18.27
CA TRP A 62 -3.43 6.93 18.05
C TRP A 62 -2.66 5.82 17.29
N TRP A 63 -3.01 4.55 17.55
CA TRP A 63 -2.41 3.41 16.89
C TRP A 63 -2.87 3.30 15.43
N PHE A 64 -4.16 3.53 15.20
CA PHE A 64 -4.70 3.61 13.84
C PHE A 64 -4.02 4.73 13.04
N ASP A 65 -3.93 5.93 13.61
CA ASP A 65 -3.33 7.09 12.94
C ASP A 65 -1.86 6.85 12.60
N TRP A 66 -1.11 6.19 13.50
CA TRP A 66 0.26 5.81 13.26
C TRP A 66 0.40 4.77 12.13
N ASN A 67 -0.41 3.70 12.14
CA ASN A 67 -0.42 2.70 11.08
C ASN A 67 -0.85 3.29 9.72
N LEU A 68 -1.82 4.22 9.72
CA LEU A 68 -2.22 4.93 8.51
C LEU A 68 -1.07 5.77 7.94
N ALA A 69 -0.35 6.51 8.80
CA ALA A 69 0.81 7.28 8.39
C ALA A 69 1.92 6.38 7.81
N LEU A 70 2.21 5.25 8.47
CA LEU A 70 3.18 4.26 8.01
C LEU A 70 2.76 3.64 6.66
N THR A 71 1.49 3.31 6.49
CA THR A 71 0.94 2.78 5.23
C THR A 71 1.06 3.79 4.09
N LYS A 72 0.74 5.06 4.35
CA LYS A 72 0.95 6.16 3.38
C LYS A 72 2.41 6.26 2.98
N PHE A 73 3.31 6.25 3.94
CA PHE A 73 4.75 6.33 3.71
C PHE A 73 5.26 5.14 2.88
N TRP A 74 4.82 3.92 3.23
CA TRP A 74 5.16 2.72 2.47
C TRP A 74 4.70 2.79 1.01
N LEU A 75 3.46 3.25 0.76
CA LEU A 75 2.92 3.40 -0.60
C LEU A 75 3.63 4.50 -1.40
N ARG A 76 4.08 5.58 -0.76
CA ARG A 76 4.91 6.60 -1.38
C ARG A 76 6.27 6.03 -1.80
N ILE A 77 6.90 5.21 -0.95
CA ILE A 77 8.15 4.51 -1.28
C ILE A 77 7.93 3.53 -2.42
N ALA A 78 6.83 2.77 -2.40
CA ALA A 78 6.48 1.84 -3.48
C ALA A 78 6.26 2.59 -4.82
N ALA A 79 5.48 3.67 -4.83
CA ALA A 79 5.25 4.49 -6.02
C ALA A 79 6.55 5.11 -6.55
N TYR A 80 7.43 5.56 -5.66
CA TYR A 80 8.75 6.05 -6.03
C TYR A 80 9.62 4.94 -6.62
N GLY A 81 9.72 3.78 -5.96
CA GLY A 81 10.53 2.64 -6.41
C GLY A 81 10.05 2.03 -7.73
N LEU A 82 8.72 2.01 -7.96
CA LEU A 82 8.10 1.55 -9.19
C LEU A 82 8.05 2.63 -10.30
N LEU A 83 8.79 3.73 -10.14
CA LEU A 83 8.94 4.82 -11.10
C LEU A 83 7.64 5.60 -11.42
N MET A 84 6.59 5.41 -10.64
CA MET A 84 5.31 6.08 -10.85
C MET A 84 5.37 7.58 -10.50
N ARG A 85 6.21 7.97 -9.56
CA ARG A 85 6.40 9.36 -9.13
C ARG A 85 7.89 9.68 -8.92
N ASP A 86 8.28 10.93 -9.21
CA ASP A 86 9.64 11.41 -9.00
C ASP A 86 9.85 12.11 -7.65
N GLU A 87 8.74 12.40 -6.96
CA GLU A 87 8.77 12.98 -5.62
C GLU A 87 9.44 12.02 -4.65
N TYR A 88 10.49 12.48 -3.96
CA TYR A 88 11.13 11.67 -2.92
C TYR A 88 10.15 11.45 -1.76
N PRO A 89 9.94 10.20 -1.29
CA PRO A 89 8.96 9.90 -0.28
C PRO A 89 9.17 10.69 1.01
N SER A 90 8.13 11.40 1.46
CA SER A 90 8.11 12.20 2.69
C SER A 90 7.00 11.74 3.62
N THR A 91 7.20 11.90 4.93
CA THR A 91 6.19 11.66 5.95
C THR A 91 5.37 12.91 6.28
N GLU A 92 5.88 14.10 5.98
CA GLU A 92 5.33 15.38 6.46
C GLU A 92 4.49 16.10 5.41
N THR A 93 4.87 16.00 4.13
CA THR A 93 4.23 16.75 3.06
C THR A 93 3.12 15.94 2.38
N ASP A 94 2.08 16.62 1.93
CA ASP A 94 1.09 16.03 1.03
C ASP A 94 1.75 15.77 -0.33
N GLN A 95 1.55 14.55 -0.83
CA GLN A 95 2.13 14.07 -2.07
C GLN A 95 1.04 13.52 -3.00
N ALA A 96 1.42 13.27 -4.25
CA ALA A 96 0.51 12.74 -5.28
C ALA A 96 -0.04 11.33 -4.99
N VAL A 97 0.44 10.65 -3.94
CA VAL A 97 -0.07 9.35 -3.47
C VAL A 97 -1.11 9.60 -2.38
N GLN A 98 -2.38 9.45 -2.74
CA GLN A 98 -3.52 9.67 -1.86
C GLN A 98 -4.06 8.34 -1.37
N VAL A 99 -4.15 8.17 -0.04
CA VAL A 99 -4.61 6.95 0.63
C VAL A 99 -5.75 7.28 1.58
N GLU A 100 -6.86 6.59 1.40
CA GLU A 100 -8.05 6.74 2.23
C GLU A 100 -8.37 5.40 2.91
N ILE A 101 -8.29 5.39 4.24
CA ILE A 101 -8.70 4.28 5.10
C ILE A 101 -9.55 4.88 6.21
N PRO A 102 -10.84 4.57 6.29
CA PRO A 102 -11.71 5.09 7.35
C PRO A 102 -11.35 4.46 8.69
N TYR A 103 -11.46 5.25 9.76
CA TYR A 103 -11.34 4.73 11.12
C TYR A 103 -12.56 3.85 11.43
N PRO A 104 -12.39 2.57 11.82
CA PRO A 104 -13.51 1.67 12.05
C PRO A 104 -14.24 1.94 13.38
N ASP A 105 -15.56 1.86 13.38
CA ASP A 105 -16.32 1.67 14.62
C ASP A 105 -16.30 0.17 14.95
N VAL A 106 -15.39 -0.22 15.87
CA VAL A 106 -15.13 -1.64 16.16
C VAL A 106 -16.38 -2.40 16.56
N LYS A 107 -17.33 -1.75 17.28
CA LYS A 107 -18.55 -2.40 17.74
C LYS A 107 -19.58 -2.63 16.64
N LYS A 108 -19.56 -1.79 15.59
CA LYS A 108 -20.54 -1.86 14.50
C LYS A 108 -19.96 -2.53 13.25
N ASP A 109 -18.69 -2.24 12.95
CA ASP A 109 -18.08 -2.56 11.68
C ASP A 109 -17.21 -3.82 11.72
N LEU A 110 -16.80 -4.26 12.92
CA LEU A 110 -15.87 -5.37 13.09
C LEU A 110 -16.44 -6.48 13.99
N ASN A 111 -16.28 -7.72 13.56
CA ASN A 111 -16.53 -8.89 14.38
C ASN A 111 -15.27 -9.22 15.20
N ARG A 112 -15.42 -9.36 16.50
CA ARG A 112 -14.32 -9.59 17.45
C ARG A 112 -13.47 -10.84 17.15
N TRP A 113 -14.05 -11.86 16.50
CA TRP A 113 -13.37 -13.13 16.18
C TRP A 113 -12.70 -13.11 14.81
N MET A 114 -13.10 -12.20 13.93
CA MET A 114 -12.57 -12.10 12.57
C MET A 114 -11.04 -11.87 12.50
N PRO A 115 -10.41 -11.09 13.39
CA PRO A 115 -8.96 -10.90 13.36
C PRO A 115 -8.16 -12.21 13.40
N LEU A 116 -8.69 -13.27 14.02
CA LEU A 116 -8.00 -14.57 14.13
C LEU A 116 -7.95 -15.35 12.80
N ILE A 117 -8.90 -15.11 11.91
CA ILE A 117 -9.06 -15.89 10.67
C ILE A 117 -8.82 -15.07 9.39
N LYS A 118 -8.83 -13.75 9.45
CA LYS A 118 -8.70 -12.88 8.26
C LYS A 118 -7.42 -13.14 7.46
N TRP A 119 -6.30 -13.29 8.12
CA TRP A 119 -5.02 -13.57 7.48
C TRP A 119 -5.06 -14.90 6.71
N PHE A 120 -5.80 -15.90 7.22
CA PHE A 120 -6.00 -17.18 6.55
C PHE A 120 -6.96 -17.06 5.36
N LEU A 121 -8.06 -16.30 5.52
CA LEU A 121 -9.00 -16.03 4.44
C LEU A 121 -8.38 -15.22 3.31
N ALA A 122 -7.33 -14.46 3.59
CA ALA A 122 -6.61 -13.68 2.58
C ALA A 122 -5.60 -14.50 1.75
N ILE A 123 -5.34 -15.78 2.06
CA ILE A 123 -4.39 -16.63 1.33
C ILE A 123 -4.62 -16.61 -0.19
N PRO A 124 -5.85 -16.73 -0.73
CA PRO A 124 -6.06 -16.65 -2.17
C PRO A 124 -5.58 -15.33 -2.79
N HIS A 125 -5.75 -14.23 -2.07
CA HIS A 125 -5.23 -12.92 -2.50
C HIS A 125 -3.70 -12.89 -2.52
N TYR A 126 -3.03 -13.46 -1.51
CA TYR A 126 -1.57 -13.49 -1.48
C TYR A 126 -1.00 -14.24 -2.68
N ILE A 127 -1.59 -15.38 -3.04
CA ILE A 127 -1.15 -16.16 -4.22
C ILE A 127 -1.26 -15.32 -5.49
N VAL A 128 -2.41 -14.68 -5.71
CA VAL A 128 -2.61 -13.86 -6.91
C VAL A 128 -1.71 -12.61 -6.89
N LEU A 129 -1.57 -11.95 -5.75
CA LEU A 129 -0.71 -10.77 -5.62
C LEU A 129 0.77 -11.10 -5.85
N VAL A 130 1.25 -12.27 -5.43
CA VAL A 130 2.63 -12.72 -5.73
C VAL A 130 2.83 -12.90 -7.24
N LEU A 131 1.88 -13.54 -7.92
CA LEU A 131 1.94 -13.69 -9.38
C LEU A 131 1.88 -12.34 -10.09
N MET A 132 1.00 -11.44 -9.65
CA MET A 132 0.91 -10.08 -10.18
C MET A 132 2.17 -9.26 -9.90
N PHE A 133 2.82 -9.43 -8.74
CA PHE A 133 4.06 -8.75 -8.42
C PHE A 133 5.16 -9.09 -9.43
N ILE A 134 5.25 -10.34 -9.87
CA ILE A 134 6.19 -10.73 -10.93
C ILE A 134 5.91 -9.93 -12.21
N ALA A 135 4.65 -9.82 -12.62
CA ALA A 135 4.25 -9.00 -13.77
C ALA A 135 4.58 -7.51 -13.56
N VAL A 136 4.35 -6.97 -12.36
CA VAL A 136 4.69 -5.58 -12.00
C VAL A 136 6.20 -5.33 -12.16
N VAL A 137 7.05 -6.27 -11.74
CA VAL A 137 8.52 -6.14 -11.90
C VAL A 137 8.89 -6.02 -13.38
N PHE A 138 8.38 -6.91 -14.24
CA PHE A 138 8.64 -6.82 -15.68
C PHE A 138 8.11 -5.53 -16.30
N CYS A 139 6.90 -5.12 -15.93
CA CYS A 139 6.30 -3.86 -16.37
C CYS A 139 7.14 -2.65 -15.93
N THR A 140 7.68 -2.67 -14.71
CA THR A 140 8.54 -1.59 -14.19
C THR A 140 9.86 -1.51 -14.94
N ILE A 141 10.48 -2.66 -15.26
CA ILE A 141 11.70 -2.70 -16.07
C ILE A 141 11.42 -2.11 -17.48
N PHE A 142 10.31 -2.49 -18.11
CA PHE A 142 9.91 -1.93 -19.39
C PHE A 142 9.65 -0.42 -19.30
N ALA A 143 8.94 0.03 -18.27
CA ALA A 143 8.69 1.43 -18.02
C ALA A 143 9.98 2.23 -17.79
N TRP A 144 10.98 1.64 -17.11
CA TRP A 144 12.28 2.25 -16.91
C TRP A 144 12.97 2.58 -18.25
N PHE A 145 13.04 1.62 -19.17
CA PHE A 145 13.57 1.88 -20.52
C PHE A 145 12.75 2.95 -21.23
N THR A 146 11.42 2.87 -21.18
CA THR A 146 10.56 3.85 -21.83
C THR A 146 10.79 5.26 -21.30
N ILE A 147 10.93 5.43 -19.98
CA ILE A 147 11.23 6.74 -19.36
C ILE A 147 12.60 7.26 -19.83
N LEU A 148 13.64 6.42 -19.85
CA LEU A 148 14.98 6.84 -20.28
C LEU A 148 14.98 7.37 -21.73
N PHE A 149 14.23 6.74 -22.64
CA PHE A 149 14.18 7.18 -24.03
C PHE A 149 13.18 8.33 -24.26
N THR A 150 11.96 8.23 -23.72
CA THR A 150 10.86 9.14 -24.04
C THR A 150 10.59 10.21 -22.96
N GLY A 151 11.03 9.99 -21.72
CA GLY A 151 10.69 10.83 -20.57
C GLY A 151 9.26 10.62 -20.06
N ARG A 152 8.57 9.56 -20.49
CA ARG A 152 7.15 9.31 -20.11
C ARG A 152 6.95 7.89 -19.62
N TYR A 153 6.14 7.77 -18.58
CA TYR A 153 5.66 6.47 -18.10
C TYR A 153 4.48 5.99 -18.98
N PRO A 154 4.47 4.75 -19.52
CA PRO A 154 3.36 4.26 -20.31
C PRO A 154 2.07 4.16 -19.47
N LYS A 155 0.99 4.85 -19.91
CA LYS A 155 -0.25 4.97 -19.14
C LYS A 155 -0.86 3.62 -18.76
N GLY A 156 -0.91 2.66 -19.69
CA GLY A 156 -1.49 1.33 -19.41
C GLY A 156 -0.72 0.56 -18.34
N ILE A 157 0.63 0.70 -18.30
CA ILE A 157 1.45 0.10 -17.24
C ILE A 157 1.21 0.82 -15.93
N PHE A 158 1.10 2.15 -15.95
CA PHE A 158 0.82 2.94 -14.77
C PHE A 158 -0.50 2.49 -14.11
N ASP A 159 -1.57 2.39 -14.89
CA ASP A 159 -2.90 2.00 -14.40
C ASP A 159 -2.89 0.56 -13.83
N PHE A 160 -2.13 -0.34 -14.46
CA PHE A 160 -1.94 -1.71 -13.97
C PHE A 160 -1.22 -1.73 -12.61
N VAL A 161 -0.11 -1.01 -12.48
CA VAL A 161 0.69 -0.95 -11.25
C VAL A 161 -0.09 -0.25 -10.13
N GLU A 162 -0.80 0.83 -10.44
CA GLU A 162 -1.69 1.50 -9.47
C GLU A 162 -2.78 0.55 -8.98
N GLY A 163 -3.42 -0.19 -9.88
CA GLY A 163 -4.42 -1.21 -9.55
C GLY A 163 -3.85 -2.30 -8.63
N PHE A 164 -2.64 -2.77 -8.91
CA PHE A 164 -1.93 -3.73 -8.05
C PHE A 164 -1.69 -3.17 -6.63
N LEU A 165 -1.18 -1.94 -6.53
CA LEU A 165 -0.95 -1.29 -5.22
C LEU A 165 -2.26 -1.06 -4.47
N ARG A 166 -3.34 -0.67 -5.17
CA ARG A 166 -4.68 -0.50 -4.60
C ARG A 166 -5.22 -1.81 -4.06
N TRP A 167 -5.11 -2.90 -4.81
CA TRP A 167 -5.54 -4.22 -4.34
C TRP A 167 -4.70 -4.69 -3.15
N SER A 168 -3.38 -4.54 -3.21
CA SER A 168 -2.47 -4.85 -2.08
C SER A 168 -2.85 -4.08 -0.81
N LEU A 169 -3.19 -2.79 -0.95
CA LEU A 169 -3.66 -1.96 0.16
C LEU A 169 -4.97 -2.50 0.76
N ARG A 170 -5.94 -2.90 -0.07
CA ARG A 170 -7.22 -3.48 0.39
C ARG A 170 -6.99 -4.77 1.18
N VAL A 171 -6.13 -5.66 0.68
CA VAL A 171 -5.77 -6.90 1.37
C VAL A 171 -5.05 -6.62 2.68
N ASN A 172 -4.14 -5.64 2.70
CA ASN A 172 -3.45 -5.22 3.92
C ASN A 172 -4.43 -4.63 4.96
N ALA A 173 -5.35 -3.78 4.54
CA ALA A 173 -6.39 -3.20 5.41
C ALA A 173 -7.31 -4.27 6.03
N TYR A 174 -7.63 -5.32 5.27
CA TYR A 174 -8.43 -6.45 5.73
C TYR A 174 -7.66 -7.36 6.70
N ALA A 175 -6.47 -7.82 6.32
CA ALA A 175 -5.77 -8.92 7.00
C ALA A 175 -4.84 -8.45 8.12
N PHE A 176 -4.19 -7.28 7.98
CA PHE A 176 -3.16 -6.82 8.92
C PHE A 176 -3.56 -5.56 9.69
N LEU A 177 -4.07 -4.53 9.01
CA LEU A 177 -4.55 -3.32 9.69
C LEU A 177 -5.87 -3.55 10.41
N LEU A 178 -6.65 -4.56 10.01
CA LEU A 178 -7.93 -4.96 10.63
C LEU A 178 -8.97 -3.82 10.67
N THR A 179 -8.99 -2.97 9.66
CA THR A 179 -9.87 -1.79 9.61
C THR A 179 -11.24 -2.07 9.01
N THR A 180 -11.44 -3.23 8.38
CA THR A 180 -12.71 -3.63 7.77
C THR A 180 -12.87 -5.15 7.80
N ASP A 181 -14.12 -5.63 7.90
CA ASP A 181 -14.50 -7.04 7.76
C ASP A 181 -15.00 -7.36 6.34
N GLU A 182 -15.13 -6.34 5.49
CA GLU A 182 -15.50 -6.56 4.08
C GLU A 182 -14.36 -7.28 3.36
N TYR A 183 -14.66 -8.44 2.74
CA TYR A 183 -13.67 -9.21 1.99
C TYR A 183 -13.19 -8.42 0.77
N PRO A 184 -11.87 -8.31 0.53
CA PRO A 184 -11.35 -7.54 -0.59
C PRO A 184 -11.84 -8.10 -1.93
N PRO A 185 -12.28 -7.25 -2.87
CA PRO A 185 -12.66 -7.73 -4.20
C PRO A 185 -11.42 -8.07 -5.03
N PHE A 186 -11.51 -9.13 -5.85
CA PHE A 186 -10.49 -9.48 -6.85
C PHE A 186 -10.55 -8.52 -8.04
N LYS A 187 -10.19 -7.25 -7.82
CA LYS A 187 -10.28 -6.17 -8.81
C LYS A 187 -9.12 -5.20 -8.70
N LEU A 188 -8.65 -4.73 -9.84
CA LEU A 188 -7.66 -3.65 -9.95
C LEU A 188 -8.29 -2.24 -9.84
N SER A 189 -9.58 -2.15 -10.10
CA SER A 189 -10.36 -0.91 -10.06
C SER A 189 -10.87 -0.57 -8.67
#